data_295af38b5e33f04241a713f2c02832fc
#
_entry.id   295af38b5e33f04241a713f2c02832fc
#
_cell.length_a   1.000
_cell.length_b   1.000
_cell.length_c   1.000
_cell.angle_alpha   90.00
_cell.angle_beta   90.00
_cell.angle_gamma   90.00
#
_symmetry.space_group_name_H-M   'P 1'
#
loop_
_entity.id
_entity.type
_entity.pdbx_description
1 polymer ?
#
loop_
_entity_poly.entity_id
_entity_poly.type
_entity_poly.pdbx_seq_one_letter_code
_entity_poly.pdbx_strand_id
1 'polypeptide(L)'
;LYILLGVNTSSFANNYIVVSKQKLMLFVVSPQQDTLCAINCAVGTNYGNKQEKGDKKTPEGTFKITKIQKSKTWTHDFNEGYGYIKGAYGPWLFRLKVPNFVGIGIHGTCFPNSIGTRSSEGCIRLRNEDILVLKQFVYIGMKCIIEEDNPDNTL
;
A
#
# COMPACT_ATOMS: atom_id res chain seq x y z
N LEU A 1 39.96 -5.94 -19.08
CA LEU A 1 39.22 -6.98 -18.34
C LEU A 1 37.94 -6.38 -17.80
N TYR A 2 36.80 -6.53 -18.52
CA TYR A 2 35.49 -6.08 -18.04
C TYR A 2 34.94 -7.18 -17.13
N ILE A 3 34.86 -6.91 -15.83
CA ILE A 3 34.08 -7.72 -14.90
C ILE A 3 32.61 -7.29 -15.06
N LEU A 4 31.82 -8.08 -15.78
CA LEU A 4 30.38 -8.06 -15.73
C LEU A 4 29.98 -8.53 -14.32
N LEU A 5 29.70 -7.60 -13.42
CA LEU A 5 28.96 -7.89 -12.22
C LEU A 5 27.57 -8.33 -12.65
N GLY A 6 27.36 -9.63 -12.65
CA GLY A 6 26.07 -10.24 -12.90
C GLY A 6 25.07 -9.68 -11.88
N VAL A 7 24.11 -8.91 -12.36
CA VAL A 7 22.97 -8.48 -11.57
C VAL A 7 22.19 -9.76 -11.25
N ASN A 8 22.30 -10.20 -10.03
CA ASN A 8 21.65 -11.41 -9.54
C ASN A 8 20.14 -11.15 -9.52
N THR A 9 19.43 -11.51 -10.57
CA THR A 9 17.97 -11.35 -10.72
C THR A 9 17.16 -12.11 -9.66
N SER A 10 17.79 -12.98 -8.88
CA SER A 10 17.18 -13.69 -7.75
C SER A 10 17.02 -12.82 -6.49
N SER A 11 17.62 -11.63 -6.45
CA SER A 11 17.63 -10.76 -5.27
C SER A 11 16.29 -10.07 -4.97
N PHE A 12 15.43 -9.88 -5.97
CA PHE A 12 14.14 -9.18 -5.76
C PHE A 12 13.02 -10.08 -5.23
N ALA A 13 13.12 -11.40 -5.42
CA ALA A 13 12.06 -12.37 -5.14
C ALA A 13 11.72 -12.54 -3.64
N ASN A 14 12.52 -11.97 -2.73
CA ASN A 14 12.33 -12.09 -1.28
C ASN A 14 12.18 -10.75 -0.56
N ASN A 15 12.16 -9.63 -1.29
CA ASN A 15 11.82 -8.34 -0.69
C ASN A 15 10.37 -8.37 -0.22
N TYR A 16 10.07 -7.62 0.81
CA TYR A 16 8.71 -7.51 1.35
C TYR A 16 8.37 -6.07 1.68
N ILE A 17 7.08 -5.82 1.86
CA ILE A 17 6.55 -4.51 2.23
C ILE A 17 6.25 -4.50 3.73
N VAL A 18 6.58 -3.38 4.37
CA VAL A 18 6.12 -3.04 5.73
C VAL A 18 5.37 -1.73 5.67
N VAL A 19 4.15 -1.70 6.17
CA VAL A 19 3.33 -0.49 6.32
C VAL A 19 3.23 -0.16 7.79
N SER A 20 3.76 0.99 8.17
CA SER A 20 3.56 1.56 9.50
C SER A 20 2.41 2.55 9.45
N LYS A 21 1.27 2.18 10.00
CA LYS A 21 0.10 3.06 10.09
C LYS A 21 0.38 4.25 11.02
N GLN A 22 1.20 4.04 12.02
CA GLN A 22 1.57 5.08 12.98
C GLN A 22 2.46 6.15 12.36
N LYS A 23 3.44 5.72 11.55
CA LYS A 23 4.35 6.64 10.84
C LYS A 23 3.77 7.19 9.55
N LEU A 24 2.66 6.61 9.05
CA LEU A 24 2.09 6.87 7.72
C LEU A 24 3.14 6.68 6.61
N MET A 25 3.87 5.57 6.72
CA MET A 25 4.98 5.21 5.84
C MET A 25 4.84 3.77 5.35
N LEU A 26 5.24 3.56 4.11
CA LEU A 26 5.41 2.25 3.50
C LEU A 26 6.90 2.05 3.20
N PHE A 27 7.43 0.90 3.56
CA PHE A 27 8.83 0.52 3.32
C PHE A 27 8.90 -0.72 2.44
N VAL A 28 9.85 -0.74 1.52
CA VAL A 28 10.30 -1.97 0.86
C VAL A 28 11.56 -2.42 1.56
N VAL A 29 11.58 -3.66 2.03
CA VAL A 29 12.64 -4.21 2.90
C VAL A 29 13.23 -5.44 2.25
N SER A 30 14.56 -5.55 2.26
CA SER A 30 15.29 -6.72 1.79
C SER A 30 15.22 -7.89 2.78
N PRO A 31 15.57 -9.13 2.37
CA PRO A 31 15.66 -10.27 3.29
C PRO A 31 16.68 -10.05 4.41
N GLN A 32 17.69 -9.18 4.20
CA GLN A 32 18.70 -8.79 5.18
C GLN A 32 18.23 -7.64 6.10
N GLN A 33 16.95 -7.24 5.98
CA GLN A 33 16.32 -6.15 6.75
C GLN A 33 16.81 -4.74 6.41
N ASP A 34 17.42 -4.56 5.24
CA ASP A 34 17.75 -3.23 4.73
C ASP A 34 16.51 -2.56 4.14
N THR A 35 16.31 -1.29 4.45
CA THR A 35 15.28 -0.48 3.81
C THR A 35 15.74 -0.05 2.42
N LEU A 36 15.07 -0.56 1.39
CA LEU A 36 15.37 -0.26 -0.02
C LEU A 36 14.60 0.98 -0.52
N CYS A 37 13.42 1.23 0.05
CA CYS A 37 12.55 2.32 -0.34
C CYS A 37 11.67 2.71 0.86
N ALA A 38 11.45 4.01 1.03
CA ALA A 38 10.57 4.57 2.06
C ALA A 38 9.64 5.59 1.40
N ILE A 39 8.34 5.39 1.54
CA ILE A 39 7.29 6.15 0.84
C ILE A 39 6.24 6.61 1.84
N ASN A 40 5.86 7.88 1.78
CA ASN A 40 4.72 8.38 2.54
C ASN A 40 3.42 7.77 2.03
N CYS A 41 2.52 7.42 2.93
CA CYS A 41 1.22 6.85 2.58
C CYS A 41 0.08 7.48 3.36
N ALA A 42 -1.15 7.22 2.90
CA ALA A 42 -2.36 7.41 3.66
C ALA A 42 -2.97 6.05 3.99
N VAL A 43 -3.58 5.94 5.15
CA VAL A 43 -4.25 4.73 5.63
C VAL A 43 -5.68 5.05 6.06
N GLY A 44 -6.42 4.06 6.51
CA GLY A 44 -7.80 4.21 6.98
C GLY A 44 -7.97 5.32 8.01
N THR A 45 -9.09 6.01 7.93
CA THR A 45 -9.45 7.14 8.82
C THR A 45 -9.45 6.72 10.29
N ASN A 46 -9.91 5.50 10.58
CA ASN A 46 -10.07 5.02 11.94
C ASN A 46 -8.90 4.12 12.35
N TYR A 47 -8.51 4.22 13.62
CA TYR A 47 -7.45 3.42 14.25
C TYR A 47 -7.88 1.97 14.47
N GLY A 48 -6.89 1.11 14.59
CA GLY A 48 -7.05 -0.30 14.91
C GLY A 48 -7.17 -1.19 13.68
N ASN A 49 -7.38 -2.48 13.95
CA ASN A 49 -7.52 -3.50 12.93
C ASN A 49 -8.92 -3.48 12.32
N LYS A 50 -8.99 -3.77 11.02
CA LYS A 50 -10.26 -3.90 10.30
C LYS A 50 -11.10 -5.03 10.90
N GLN A 51 -12.36 -4.71 11.27
CA GLN A 51 -13.30 -5.64 11.88
C GLN A 51 -14.54 -5.91 11.01
N GLU A 52 -14.97 -4.88 10.24
CA GLU A 52 -16.17 -4.96 9.41
C GLU A 52 -16.06 -4.11 8.14
N LYS A 53 -16.92 -4.39 7.19
CA LYS A 53 -17.01 -3.60 5.96
C LYS A 53 -17.45 -2.18 6.30
N GLY A 54 -16.75 -1.18 5.75
CA GLY A 54 -17.10 0.23 5.93
C GLY A 54 -16.58 0.87 7.22
N ASP A 55 -15.83 0.14 8.06
CA ASP A 55 -15.27 0.66 9.32
C ASP A 55 -14.11 1.66 9.13
N LYS A 56 -13.69 1.88 7.89
CA LYS A 56 -12.58 2.78 7.51
C LYS A 56 -11.27 2.49 8.25
N LYS A 57 -11.04 1.24 8.59
CA LYS A 57 -9.81 0.76 9.19
C LYS A 57 -8.96 0.01 8.17
N THR A 58 -7.65 0.24 8.20
CA THR A 58 -6.68 -0.57 7.46
C THR A 58 -6.41 -1.85 8.25
N PRO A 59 -6.47 -3.04 7.63
CA PRO A 59 -6.23 -4.28 8.34
C PRO A 59 -4.79 -4.36 8.87
N GLU A 60 -4.60 -5.11 9.93
CA GLU A 60 -3.31 -5.39 10.57
C GLU A 60 -2.95 -6.85 10.39
N GLY A 61 -1.67 -7.14 10.19
CA GLY A 61 -1.16 -8.49 10.03
C GLY A 61 -0.27 -8.65 8.81
N THR A 62 -0.07 -9.91 8.40
CA THR A 62 0.77 -10.29 7.26
C THR A 62 -0.10 -10.80 6.12
N PHE A 63 0.00 -10.14 4.98
CA PHE A 63 -0.78 -10.42 3.78
C PHE A 63 0.13 -10.67 2.59
N LYS A 64 -0.45 -11.10 1.46
CA LYS A 64 0.25 -11.27 0.19
C LYS A 64 -0.43 -10.48 -0.91
N ILE A 65 0.38 -9.95 -1.84
CA ILE A 65 -0.11 -9.36 -3.08
C ILE A 65 -0.58 -10.48 -4.00
N THR A 66 -1.84 -10.42 -4.43
CA THR A 66 -2.46 -11.43 -5.28
C THR A 66 -2.72 -10.95 -6.70
N LYS A 67 -2.81 -9.64 -6.93
CA LYS A 67 -3.02 -9.04 -8.25
C LYS A 67 -2.27 -7.72 -8.37
N ILE A 68 -1.74 -7.48 -9.57
CA ILE A 68 -1.12 -6.22 -9.99
C ILE A 68 -1.95 -5.71 -11.16
N GLN A 69 -2.69 -4.61 -10.97
CA GLN A 69 -3.72 -4.15 -11.92
C GLN A 69 -3.48 -2.71 -12.34
N LYS A 70 -3.63 -2.45 -13.66
CA LYS A 70 -3.75 -1.09 -14.17
C LYS A 70 -5.10 -0.52 -13.74
N SER A 71 -5.11 0.64 -13.11
CA SER A 71 -6.32 1.25 -12.52
C SER A 71 -6.58 2.69 -12.98
N LYS A 72 -5.80 3.21 -13.91
CA LYS A 72 -5.86 4.61 -14.38
C LYS A 72 -7.26 5.08 -14.79
N THR A 73 -8.08 4.19 -15.33
CA THR A 73 -9.42 4.50 -15.82
C THR A 73 -10.55 4.13 -14.85
N TRP A 74 -10.19 3.54 -13.71
CA TRP A 74 -11.18 3.12 -12.73
C TRP A 74 -11.78 4.31 -12.00
N THR A 75 -13.05 4.15 -11.64
CA THR A 75 -13.83 5.17 -10.94
C THR A 75 -14.21 4.69 -9.55
N HIS A 76 -14.38 5.63 -8.62
CA HIS A 76 -14.90 5.39 -7.29
C HIS A 76 -15.76 6.56 -6.84
N ASP A 77 -16.85 6.26 -6.14
CA ASP A 77 -17.65 7.25 -5.41
C ASP A 77 -17.28 7.16 -3.92
N PHE A 78 -16.70 8.23 -3.41
CA PHE A 78 -16.29 8.32 -2.00
C PHE A 78 -17.47 8.70 -1.08
N ASN A 79 -18.69 8.85 -1.65
CA ASN A 79 -19.90 9.27 -0.93
C ASN A 79 -19.77 10.66 -0.27
N GLU A 80 -18.97 11.53 -0.87
CA GLU A 80 -18.76 12.92 -0.43
C GLU A 80 -19.54 13.94 -1.29
N GLY A 81 -20.47 13.45 -2.12
CA GLY A 81 -21.31 14.29 -2.98
C GLY A 81 -20.70 14.66 -4.33
N TYR A 82 -19.51 14.18 -4.66
CA TYR A 82 -18.85 14.42 -5.96
C TYR A 82 -19.17 13.36 -7.01
N GLY A 83 -19.87 12.28 -6.62
CA GLY A 83 -20.15 11.14 -7.50
C GLY A 83 -18.88 10.35 -7.85
N TYR A 84 -18.93 9.61 -8.97
CA TYR A 84 -17.83 8.77 -9.42
C TYR A 84 -16.65 9.58 -9.99
N ILE A 85 -15.48 9.46 -9.36
CA ILE A 85 -14.25 10.14 -9.78
C ILE A 85 -13.37 9.16 -10.55
N LYS A 86 -13.03 9.49 -11.81
CA LYS A 86 -12.09 8.72 -12.64
C LYS A 86 -10.66 8.93 -12.13
N GLY A 87 -9.87 7.85 -12.13
CA GLY A 87 -8.50 7.88 -11.63
C GLY A 87 -8.39 7.85 -10.11
N ALA A 88 -9.47 7.51 -9.43
CA ALA A 88 -9.54 7.43 -7.95
C ALA A 88 -8.44 6.56 -7.33
N TYR A 89 -7.99 5.52 -8.05
CA TYR A 89 -6.97 4.56 -7.61
C TYR A 89 -5.59 4.82 -8.20
N GLY A 90 -5.41 5.94 -8.94
CA GLY A 90 -4.15 6.21 -9.64
C GLY A 90 -3.84 5.20 -10.74
N PRO A 91 -2.57 5.11 -11.20
CA PRO A 91 -2.20 4.30 -12.36
C PRO A 91 -2.18 2.79 -12.08
N TRP A 92 -1.92 2.37 -10.83
CA TRP A 92 -1.78 0.98 -10.42
C TRP A 92 -2.46 0.69 -9.09
N LEU A 93 -2.97 -0.54 -8.98
CA LEU A 93 -3.52 -1.10 -7.74
C LEU A 93 -2.94 -2.50 -7.53
N PHE A 94 -2.37 -2.73 -6.34
CA PHE A 94 -1.86 -4.01 -5.87
C PHE A 94 -2.81 -4.57 -4.83
N ARG A 95 -3.51 -5.66 -5.17
CA ARG A 95 -4.50 -6.29 -4.29
C ARG A 95 -3.82 -7.09 -3.20
N LEU A 96 -4.27 -6.91 -1.97
CA LEU A 96 -3.90 -7.73 -0.82
C LEU A 96 -4.97 -8.80 -0.56
N LYS A 97 -4.52 -10.01 -0.24
CA LYS A 97 -5.40 -11.07 0.25
C LYS A 97 -5.59 -10.88 1.75
N VAL A 98 -6.73 -10.30 2.13
CA VAL A 98 -7.12 -10.11 3.53
C VAL A 98 -8.24 -11.07 3.86
N PRO A 99 -8.12 -11.94 4.89
CA PRO A 99 -9.20 -12.84 5.29
C PRO A 99 -10.49 -12.07 5.58
N ASN A 100 -11.61 -12.57 5.08
CA ASN A 100 -12.97 -12.05 5.27
C ASN A 100 -13.24 -10.67 4.62
N PHE A 101 -12.24 -10.03 3.99
CA PHE A 101 -12.42 -8.73 3.36
C PHE A 101 -11.90 -8.73 1.91
N VAL A 102 -12.68 -8.11 1.02
CA VAL A 102 -12.28 -7.88 -0.37
C VAL A 102 -12.03 -6.39 -0.59
N GLY A 103 -11.29 -6.07 -1.63
CA GLY A 103 -11.11 -4.69 -2.04
C GLY A 103 -9.99 -3.92 -1.32
N ILE A 104 -9.23 -4.57 -0.43
CA ILE A 104 -8.07 -3.95 0.20
C ILE A 104 -6.85 -4.06 -0.72
N GLY A 105 -6.11 -2.97 -0.82
CA GLY A 105 -4.90 -2.92 -1.64
C GLY A 105 -4.06 -1.67 -1.40
N ILE A 106 -2.96 -1.60 -2.15
CA ILE A 106 -2.06 -0.46 -2.22
C ILE A 106 -2.24 0.15 -3.60
N HIS A 107 -2.53 1.44 -3.69
CA HIS A 107 -2.80 2.10 -4.96
C HIS A 107 -2.42 3.59 -4.96
N GLY A 108 -2.39 4.21 -6.14
CA GLY A 108 -2.27 5.65 -6.29
C GLY A 108 -3.53 6.39 -5.85
N THR A 109 -3.63 7.68 -6.12
CA THR A 109 -4.75 8.49 -5.65
C THR A 109 -5.05 9.66 -6.60
N CYS A 110 -6.30 10.12 -6.59
CA CYS A 110 -6.68 11.42 -7.15
C CYS A 110 -6.59 12.55 -6.12
N PHE A 111 -6.25 12.25 -4.86
CA PHE A 111 -6.12 13.22 -3.77
C PHE A 111 -4.68 13.24 -3.22
N PRO A 112 -3.70 13.81 -3.95
CA PRO A 112 -2.28 13.77 -3.53
C PRO A 112 -2.02 14.47 -2.19
N ASN A 113 -2.85 15.48 -1.82
CA ASN A 113 -2.72 16.17 -0.54
C ASN A 113 -3.19 15.35 0.67
N SER A 114 -3.84 14.21 0.45
CA SER A 114 -4.25 13.30 1.52
C SER A 114 -3.12 12.38 1.99
N ILE A 115 -2.02 12.31 1.26
CA ILE A 115 -0.87 11.49 1.63
C ILE A 115 -0.20 12.05 2.89
N GLY A 116 0.12 11.16 3.81
CA GLY A 116 0.61 11.54 5.15
C GLY A 116 -0.52 11.76 6.16
N THR A 117 -1.74 11.33 5.85
CA THR A 117 -2.90 11.44 6.74
C THR A 117 -3.67 10.13 6.85
N ARG A 118 -4.56 10.04 7.84
CA ARG A 118 -5.57 8.98 7.96
C ARG A 118 -6.84 9.44 7.26
N SER A 119 -7.01 9.04 6.01
CA SER A 119 -8.07 9.57 5.15
C SER A 119 -8.70 8.55 4.20
N SER A 120 -8.23 7.31 4.19
CA SER A 120 -8.76 6.29 3.28
C SER A 120 -9.92 5.51 3.91
N GLU A 121 -10.61 4.75 3.07
CA GLU A 121 -11.66 3.81 3.50
C GLU A 121 -11.11 2.47 4.01
N GLY A 122 -9.75 2.31 4.06
CA GLY A 122 -9.05 1.13 4.52
C GLY A 122 -7.88 0.68 3.64
N CYS A 123 -7.83 1.11 2.37
CA CYS A 123 -6.68 0.89 1.50
C CYS A 123 -5.48 1.76 1.91
N ILE A 124 -4.30 1.37 1.46
CA ILE A 124 -3.07 2.14 1.55
C ILE A 124 -2.94 2.97 0.27
N ARG A 125 -2.93 4.30 0.40
CA ARG A 125 -2.79 5.23 -0.73
C ARG A 125 -1.38 5.79 -0.80
N LEU A 126 -0.84 5.87 -2.01
CA LEU A 126 0.43 6.52 -2.32
C LEU A 126 0.18 7.64 -3.35
N ARG A 127 1.11 8.58 -3.47
CA ARG A 127 1.13 9.48 -4.63
C ARG A 127 1.31 8.66 -5.90
N ASN A 128 0.81 9.16 -7.03
CA ASN A 128 0.88 8.45 -8.31
C ASN A 128 2.32 8.22 -8.77
N GLU A 129 3.23 9.16 -8.55
CA GLU A 129 4.66 8.98 -8.80
C GLU A 129 5.28 7.89 -7.92
N ASP A 130 4.86 7.79 -6.67
CA ASP A 130 5.39 6.81 -5.71
C ASP A 130 4.87 5.39 -5.99
N ILE A 131 3.62 5.23 -6.44
CA ILE A 131 3.11 3.92 -6.86
C ILE A 131 3.87 3.38 -8.07
N LEU A 132 4.36 4.25 -8.96
CA LEU A 132 5.22 3.88 -10.09
C LEU A 132 6.60 3.40 -9.62
N VAL A 133 7.16 4.02 -8.59
CA VAL A 133 8.40 3.55 -7.94
C VAL A 133 8.18 2.19 -7.29
N LEU A 134 7.13 2.04 -6.49
CA LEU A 134 6.80 0.78 -5.82
C LEU A 134 6.55 -0.35 -6.82
N LYS A 135 5.94 -0.04 -7.98
CA LYS A 135 5.69 -1.02 -9.05
C LYS A 135 6.94 -1.76 -9.51
N GLN A 136 8.12 -1.14 -9.41
CA GLN A 136 9.39 -1.76 -9.80
C GLN A 136 9.83 -2.88 -8.85
N PHE A 137 9.33 -2.89 -7.61
CA PHE A 137 9.66 -3.89 -6.59
C PHE A 137 8.60 -4.99 -6.47
N VAL A 138 7.34 -4.68 -6.81
CA VAL A 138 6.19 -5.53 -6.53
C VAL A 138 6.13 -6.75 -7.45
N TYR A 139 5.82 -7.89 -6.86
CA TYR A 139 5.58 -9.17 -7.53
C TYR A 139 4.40 -9.91 -6.88
N ILE A 140 3.76 -10.80 -7.64
CA ILE A 140 2.67 -11.65 -7.13
C ILE A 140 3.23 -12.59 -6.04
N GLY A 141 2.55 -12.65 -4.90
CA GLY A 141 2.96 -13.40 -3.73
C GLY A 141 3.86 -12.62 -2.77
N MET A 142 4.21 -11.36 -3.10
CA MET A 142 5.01 -10.50 -2.23
C MET A 142 4.32 -10.31 -0.88
N LYS A 143 5.08 -10.55 0.20
CA LYS A 143 4.62 -10.34 1.57
C LYS A 143 4.45 -8.84 1.85
N CYS A 144 3.34 -8.50 2.50
CA CYS A 144 3.03 -7.16 2.99
C CYS A 144 2.64 -7.25 4.45
N ILE A 145 3.46 -6.71 5.33
CA ILE A 145 3.20 -6.61 6.77
C ILE A 145 2.59 -5.24 7.03
N ILE A 146 1.41 -5.21 7.63
CA ILE A 146 0.78 -3.99 8.12
C ILE A 146 0.85 -4.03 9.63
N GLU A 147 1.62 -3.12 10.21
CA GLU A 147 1.86 -3.04 11.64
C GLU A 147 0.60 -2.64 12.41
N GLU A 148 0.49 -3.11 13.64
CA GLU A 148 -0.58 -2.76 14.55
C GLU A 148 -0.52 -1.27 14.92
N ASP A 149 -1.69 -0.66 15.07
CA ASP A 149 -1.81 0.63 15.73
C ASP A 149 -1.58 0.44 17.23
N ASN A 150 -0.64 1.19 17.78
CA ASN A 150 -0.46 1.22 19.23
C ASN A 150 -1.30 2.37 19.80
N PRO A 151 -2.41 2.09 20.50
CA PRO A 151 -3.27 3.13 21.08
C PRO A 151 -2.55 3.95 22.15
N ASP A 152 -1.47 3.43 22.76
CA ASP A 152 -0.73 4.12 23.81
C ASP A 152 0.24 5.20 23.28
N ASN A 153 0.47 5.28 21.97
CA ASN A 153 1.33 6.28 21.34
C ASN A 153 0.57 7.45 20.69
N THR A 154 -0.72 7.60 20.98
CA THR A 154 -1.56 8.73 20.52
C THR A 154 -1.57 9.92 21.48
N LEU A 155 -0.53 10.08 22.29
CA LEU A 155 -0.32 11.25 23.13
C LEU A 155 0.68 12.23 22.51
#